data_f6791a548446eb143f36d631ace0b432
#
_entry.id   f6791a548446eb143f36d631ace0b432
#
_cell.length_a   1.000
_cell.length_b   1.000
_cell.length_c   1.000
_cell.angle_alpha   90.00
_cell.angle_beta   90.00
_cell.angle_gamma   90.00
#
_symmetry.space_group_name_H-M   'P 1'
#
loop_
_entity.id
_entity.type
_entity.pdbx_description
1 polymer ?
#
loop_
_entity_poly.entity_id
_entity_poly.type
_entity_poly.pdbx_seq_one_letter_code
_entity_poly.pdbx_strand_id
1 'polypeptide(L)'
;MTQVDVLIIGAGAAGLFCAGVAAQQGLNVLVLDHYAKVAEKIRISGGGRSNFTNKDIDPRAPHTHFLGDNPMFARSALSRYTAQDFIALVQKHGIPFHEKHKGQLFCDRSAQDLIDMLLRECEAGAMGGTVTRWQPCSLVGLTYSDAPEPHYVAETSQGQVQAKAVVVASGGLSIPKIGATDLGYRLAKQFGMRMVEPRPALVPLTFSANDWQPYAALAGLSLPVAMQTGEGKKPISFNEDLLFTHRGLSGPAVLQISSYWQTGKPIRLNLLPDLNLAHTLISAKQSSKKNLANTLSAWLPSRVADAWTARQAQWQRSLPDTSDKALQQLADSLQNWSMTPSGTEGYAKAEVTAGGIDTRDLSQQTMESKQPGLYFIGEVVDITGWLGGYNFQWAWASAHACAKALAARLKPL
;
A
#
# COMPACT_ATOMS: atom_id res chain seq x y z
N MET A 1 -6.16 -27.82 26.07
CA MET A 1 -5.85 -27.53 24.65
C MET A 1 -7.14 -27.12 23.97
N THR A 2 -7.18 -25.91 23.42
CA THR A 2 -8.35 -25.41 22.67
C THR A 2 -8.33 -26.01 21.27
N GLN A 3 -9.49 -26.51 20.80
CA GLN A 3 -9.61 -27.10 19.44
C GLN A 3 -10.50 -26.20 18.59
N VAL A 4 -10.05 -25.92 17.36
CA VAL A 4 -10.79 -25.09 16.37
C VAL A 4 -10.65 -25.69 14.97
N ASP A 5 -11.55 -25.30 14.07
CA ASP A 5 -11.40 -25.66 12.66
C ASP A 5 -10.26 -24.84 12.03
N VAL A 6 -10.23 -23.53 12.33
CA VAL A 6 -9.27 -22.60 11.72
C VAL A 6 -8.64 -21.69 12.77
N LEU A 7 -7.31 -21.60 12.75
CA LEU A 7 -6.54 -20.61 13.48
C LEU A 7 -6.11 -19.50 12.50
N ILE A 8 -6.44 -18.25 12.79
CA ILE A 8 -6.02 -17.07 12.01
C ILE A 8 -5.01 -16.27 12.82
N ILE A 9 -3.83 -16.00 12.25
CA ILE A 9 -2.75 -15.24 12.87
C ILE A 9 -2.74 -13.83 12.28
N GLY A 10 -3.20 -12.87 13.07
CA GLY A 10 -3.35 -11.46 12.72
C GLY A 10 -4.83 -11.00 12.66
N ALA A 11 -5.20 -10.04 13.52
CA ALA A 11 -6.53 -9.40 13.58
C ALA A 11 -6.56 -8.07 12.79
N GLY A 12 -5.87 -8.05 11.65
CA GLY A 12 -5.91 -6.96 10.68
C GLY A 12 -7.06 -7.09 9.67
N ALA A 13 -7.00 -6.32 8.60
CA ALA A 13 -8.01 -6.30 7.54
C ALA A 13 -8.31 -7.71 6.99
N ALA A 14 -7.30 -8.39 6.47
CA ALA A 14 -7.46 -9.72 5.85
C ALA A 14 -7.92 -10.75 6.88
N GLY A 15 -7.33 -10.76 8.09
CA GLY A 15 -7.63 -11.76 9.11
C GLY A 15 -9.06 -11.67 9.63
N LEU A 16 -9.54 -10.47 9.99
CA LEU A 16 -10.92 -10.28 10.46
C LEU A 16 -11.94 -10.60 9.36
N PHE A 17 -11.68 -10.16 8.13
CA PHE A 17 -12.59 -10.44 7.02
C PHE A 17 -12.65 -11.94 6.72
N CYS A 18 -11.49 -12.64 6.71
CA CYS A 18 -11.44 -14.08 6.58
C CYS A 18 -12.21 -14.79 7.69
N ALA A 19 -12.04 -14.36 8.94
CA ALA A 19 -12.71 -14.95 10.10
C ALA A 19 -14.24 -14.84 9.98
N GLY A 20 -14.76 -13.65 9.66
CA GLY A 20 -16.20 -13.44 9.49
C GLY A 20 -16.78 -14.32 8.38
N VAL A 21 -16.16 -14.30 7.19
CA VAL A 21 -16.62 -15.12 6.06
C VAL A 21 -16.55 -16.62 6.38
N ALA A 22 -15.51 -17.09 7.06
CA ALA A 22 -15.35 -18.52 7.42
C ALA A 22 -16.40 -18.95 8.47
N ALA A 23 -16.65 -18.13 9.49
CA ALA A 23 -17.67 -18.41 10.51
C ALA A 23 -19.10 -18.42 9.92
N GLN A 24 -19.40 -17.54 8.98
CA GLN A 24 -20.67 -17.54 8.26
C GLN A 24 -20.87 -18.80 7.40
N GLN A 25 -19.81 -19.55 7.09
CA GLN A 25 -19.86 -20.88 6.48
C GLN A 25 -19.87 -22.03 7.51
N GLY A 26 -20.06 -21.71 8.80
CA GLY A 26 -20.19 -22.68 9.88
C GLY A 26 -18.87 -23.17 10.48
N LEU A 27 -17.72 -22.53 10.23
CA LEU A 27 -16.44 -22.92 10.83
C LEU A 27 -16.23 -22.27 12.20
N ASN A 28 -15.58 -22.99 13.11
CA ASN A 28 -15.11 -22.47 14.37
C ASN A 28 -13.73 -21.88 14.19
N VAL A 29 -13.63 -20.56 14.33
CA VAL A 29 -12.43 -19.78 14.05
C VAL A 29 -11.88 -19.17 15.33
N LEU A 30 -10.57 -19.32 15.55
CA LEU A 30 -9.82 -18.54 16.54
C LEU A 30 -8.93 -17.54 15.80
N VAL A 31 -9.08 -16.24 16.11
CA VAL A 31 -8.19 -15.18 15.65
C VAL A 31 -7.28 -14.80 16.80
N LEU A 32 -5.96 -14.80 16.57
CA LEU A 32 -5.01 -14.26 17.54
C LEU A 32 -4.20 -13.11 16.96
N ASP A 33 -3.91 -12.13 17.82
CA ASP A 33 -3.04 -11.01 17.49
C ASP A 33 -2.27 -10.57 18.74
N HIS A 34 -0.97 -10.34 18.59
CA HIS A 34 -0.11 -9.92 19.70
C HIS A 34 -0.32 -8.45 20.07
N TYR A 35 -0.82 -7.62 19.13
CA TYR A 35 -1.05 -6.20 19.37
C TYR A 35 -2.41 -5.98 20.03
N ALA A 36 -2.44 -5.14 21.07
CA ALA A 36 -3.66 -4.96 21.89
C ALA A 36 -4.83 -4.29 21.13
N LYS A 37 -4.52 -3.44 20.15
CA LYS A 37 -5.55 -2.72 19.37
C LYS A 37 -5.85 -3.46 18.07
N VAL A 38 -7.12 -3.80 17.87
CA VAL A 38 -7.60 -4.49 16.68
C VAL A 38 -7.53 -3.60 15.45
N ALA A 39 -7.07 -4.16 14.32
CA ALA A 39 -7.10 -3.53 12.99
C ALA A 39 -6.47 -2.12 12.93
N GLU A 40 -5.39 -1.88 13.67
CA GLU A 40 -4.80 -0.54 13.83
C GLU A 40 -4.37 0.08 12.49
N LYS A 41 -3.93 -0.74 11.51
CA LYS A 41 -3.59 -0.25 10.16
C LYS A 41 -4.82 0.30 9.42
N ILE A 42 -6.02 -0.27 9.61
CA ILE A 42 -7.27 0.31 9.10
C ILE A 42 -7.51 1.66 9.78
N ARG A 43 -7.39 1.71 11.11
CA ARG A 43 -7.66 2.89 11.92
C ARG A 43 -6.89 4.12 11.48
N ILE A 44 -5.58 3.97 11.21
CA ILE A 44 -4.71 5.09 10.83
C ILE A 44 -4.72 5.39 9.34
N SER A 45 -5.22 4.49 8.50
CA SER A 45 -5.20 4.64 7.05
C SER A 45 -6.08 5.77 6.57
N GLY A 46 -5.70 6.38 5.43
CA GLY A 46 -6.47 7.45 4.81
C GLY A 46 -6.71 8.66 5.72
N GLY A 47 -5.76 8.95 6.63
CA GLY A 47 -5.92 10.03 7.62
C GLY A 47 -7.02 9.76 8.66
N GLY A 48 -7.24 8.49 9.01
CA GLY A 48 -8.27 8.05 9.95
C GLY A 48 -9.66 7.84 9.33
N ARG A 49 -9.78 7.92 8.00
CA ARG A 49 -11.02 7.69 7.25
C ARG A 49 -11.01 6.42 6.40
N SER A 50 -9.95 5.67 6.43
CA SER A 50 -9.68 4.46 5.63
C SER A 50 -10.02 4.58 4.14
N ASN A 51 -9.03 4.49 3.30
CA ASN A 51 -9.25 4.29 1.87
C ASN A 51 -9.49 2.80 1.60
N PHE A 52 -10.73 2.35 1.77
CA PHE A 52 -11.06 0.95 1.94
C PHE A 52 -11.08 0.12 0.66
N THR A 53 -11.23 0.76 -0.50
CA THR A 53 -11.14 0.12 -1.82
C THR A 53 -10.97 1.16 -2.92
N ASN A 54 -10.82 0.68 -4.16
CA ASN A 54 -10.80 1.51 -5.36
C ASN A 54 -11.75 0.93 -6.39
N LYS A 55 -12.68 1.74 -6.91
CA LYS A 55 -13.70 1.30 -7.87
C LYS A 55 -13.15 1.02 -9.28
N ASP A 56 -11.94 1.54 -9.59
CA ASP A 56 -11.30 1.43 -10.91
C ASP A 56 -10.43 0.16 -11.05
N ILE A 57 -10.48 -0.74 -10.08
CA ILE A 57 -9.78 -2.02 -10.17
C ILE A 57 -10.40 -2.89 -11.27
N ASP A 58 -9.63 -3.18 -12.32
CA ASP A 58 -9.98 -4.23 -13.29
C ASP A 58 -9.39 -5.57 -12.86
N PRO A 59 -10.22 -6.53 -12.40
CA PRO A 59 -9.71 -7.84 -11.99
C PRO A 59 -9.04 -8.63 -13.13
N ARG A 60 -9.31 -8.30 -14.38
CA ARG A 60 -8.74 -9.01 -15.54
C ARG A 60 -7.30 -8.58 -15.83
N ALA A 61 -6.92 -7.37 -15.39
CA ALA A 61 -5.63 -6.76 -15.61
C ALA A 61 -4.96 -6.25 -14.31
N PRO A 62 -4.78 -7.10 -13.27
CA PRO A 62 -4.23 -6.64 -11.99
C PRO A 62 -2.84 -6.02 -12.12
N HIS A 63 -2.02 -6.42 -13.10
CA HIS A 63 -0.70 -5.87 -13.36
C HIS A 63 -0.69 -4.36 -13.67
N THR A 64 -1.85 -3.76 -13.94
CA THR A 64 -1.96 -2.30 -14.13
C THR A 64 -1.80 -1.52 -12.83
N HIS A 65 -2.18 -2.12 -11.70
CA HIS A 65 -2.21 -1.45 -10.40
C HIS A 65 -1.58 -2.25 -9.26
N PHE A 66 -1.12 -3.46 -9.53
CA PHE A 66 -0.43 -4.30 -8.57
C PHE A 66 0.96 -4.68 -9.06
N LEU A 67 1.89 -4.74 -8.12
CA LEU A 67 3.28 -5.15 -8.29
C LEU A 67 3.52 -6.49 -7.58
N GLY A 68 4.63 -7.12 -7.91
CA GLY A 68 5.14 -8.37 -7.40
C GLY A 68 5.83 -9.10 -8.54
N ASP A 69 6.47 -10.22 -8.27
CA ASP A 69 7.08 -11.06 -9.30
C ASP A 69 6.03 -11.60 -10.28
N ASN A 70 4.80 -11.83 -9.78
CA ASN A 70 3.67 -12.24 -10.59
C ASN A 70 2.36 -11.54 -10.15
N PRO A 71 2.11 -10.28 -10.54
CA PRO A 71 0.90 -9.57 -10.17
C PRO A 71 -0.38 -10.22 -10.73
N MET A 72 -0.28 -11.03 -11.81
CA MET A 72 -1.43 -11.77 -12.35
C MET A 72 -1.97 -12.85 -11.41
N PHE A 73 -1.21 -13.24 -10.38
CA PHE A 73 -1.68 -14.13 -9.33
C PHE A 73 -2.95 -13.58 -8.63
N ALA A 74 -3.06 -12.27 -8.46
CA ALA A 74 -4.21 -11.64 -7.81
C ALA A 74 -5.52 -11.76 -8.61
N ARG A 75 -5.45 -12.06 -9.92
CA ARG A 75 -6.61 -12.09 -10.83
C ARG A 75 -7.76 -12.94 -10.32
N SER A 76 -7.47 -14.17 -9.89
CA SER A 76 -8.50 -15.11 -9.45
C SER A 76 -9.25 -14.61 -8.22
N ALA A 77 -8.55 -14.13 -7.22
CA ALA A 77 -9.15 -13.61 -5.99
C ALA A 77 -9.95 -12.33 -6.26
N LEU A 78 -9.36 -11.35 -6.96
CA LEU A 78 -10.01 -10.08 -7.30
C LEU A 78 -11.26 -10.25 -8.16
N SER A 79 -11.32 -11.29 -9.03
CA SER A 79 -12.49 -11.56 -9.85
C SER A 79 -13.65 -12.20 -9.06
N ARG A 80 -13.35 -12.89 -7.95
CA ARG A 80 -14.36 -13.56 -7.11
C ARG A 80 -14.83 -12.71 -5.93
N TYR A 81 -14.11 -11.68 -5.60
CA TYR A 81 -14.50 -10.67 -4.63
C TYR A 81 -13.99 -9.30 -5.09
N THR A 82 -14.85 -8.60 -5.80
CA THR A 82 -14.55 -7.34 -6.47
C THR A 82 -14.64 -6.15 -5.52
N ALA A 83 -14.17 -4.98 -5.96
CA ALA A 83 -14.40 -3.73 -5.23
C ALA A 83 -15.90 -3.49 -5.00
N GLN A 84 -16.74 -3.83 -5.97
CA GLN A 84 -18.18 -3.65 -5.88
C GLN A 84 -18.82 -4.53 -4.79
N ASP A 85 -18.32 -5.76 -4.59
CA ASP A 85 -18.79 -6.64 -3.51
C ASP A 85 -18.47 -6.03 -2.13
N PHE A 86 -17.28 -5.45 -1.96
CA PHE A 86 -16.95 -4.80 -0.70
C PHE A 86 -17.74 -3.50 -0.49
N ILE A 87 -17.97 -2.70 -1.55
CA ILE A 87 -18.83 -1.52 -1.51
C ILE A 87 -20.24 -1.91 -1.06
N ALA A 88 -20.80 -2.99 -1.62
CA ALA A 88 -22.11 -3.50 -1.22
C ALA A 88 -22.17 -3.91 0.26
N LEU A 89 -21.09 -4.49 0.79
CA LEU A 89 -20.98 -4.81 2.22
C LEU A 89 -20.97 -3.54 3.08
N VAL A 90 -20.20 -2.53 2.70
CA VAL A 90 -20.14 -1.23 3.40
C VAL A 90 -21.51 -0.54 3.41
N GLN A 91 -22.23 -0.59 2.27
CA GLN A 91 -23.59 -0.07 2.14
C GLN A 91 -24.61 -0.86 2.98
N LYS A 92 -24.53 -2.19 3.03
CA LYS A 92 -25.35 -3.05 3.88
C LYS A 92 -25.27 -2.65 5.35
N HIS A 93 -24.10 -2.20 5.80
CA HIS A 93 -23.88 -1.72 7.17
C HIS A 93 -24.21 -0.24 7.38
N GLY A 94 -24.72 0.46 6.37
CA GLY A 94 -25.11 1.87 6.46
C GLY A 94 -23.93 2.82 6.71
N ILE A 95 -22.73 2.45 6.29
CA ILE A 95 -21.53 3.29 6.44
C ILE A 95 -21.49 4.30 5.30
N PRO A 96 -21.55 5.60 5.59
CA PRO A 96 -21.44 6.63 4.56
C PRO A 96 -20.00 6.75 4.08
N PHE A 97 -19.83 6.93 2.76
CA PHE A 97 -18.53 7.08 2.11
C PHE A 97 -18.63 7.96 0.88
N HIS A 98 -17.49 8.49 0.44
CA HIS A 98 -17.38 9.29 -0.78
C HIS A 98 -16.19 8.84 -1.63
N GLU A 99 -16.24 9.17 -2.90
CA GLU A 99 -15.08 9.11 -3.80
C GLU A 99 -14.31 10.42 -3.71
N LYS A 100 -13.02 10.33 -3.47
CA LYS A 100 -12.14 11.51 -3.43
C LYS A 100 -11.66 11.88 -4.84
N HIS A 101 -10.91 10.99 -5.49
CA HIS A 101 -10.43 11.08 -6.88
C HIS A 101 -9.90 9.72 -7.33
N LYS A 102 -9.81 9.49 -8.63
CA LYS A 102 -9.22 8.26 -9.21
C LYS A 102 -9.75 6.97 -8.58
N GLY A 103 -11.06 6.89 -8.40
CA GLY A 103 -11.74 5.72 -7.89
C GLY A 103 -11.53 5.41 -6.40
N GLN A 104 -10.81 6.22 -5.65
CA GLN A 104 -10.50 6.02 -4.22
C GLN A 104 -11.72 6.27 -3.35
N LEU A 105 -12.11 5.31 -2.52
CA LEU A 105 -13.27 5.41 -1.64
C LEU A 105 -12.87 5.52 -0.17
N PHE A 106 -13.40 6.53 0.51
CA PHE A 106 -13.11 6.83 1.91
C PHE A 106 -14.40 6.86 2.74
N CYS A 107 -14.33 6.38 3.98
CA CYS A 107 -15.42 6.61 4.94
C CYS A 107 -15.57 8.12 5.24
N ASP A 108 -16.81 8.58 5.34
CA ASP A 108 -17.09 10.00 5.63
C ASP A 108 -16.72 10.39 7.05
N ARG A 109 -17.00 9.51 8.02
CA ARG A 109 -16.83 9.77 9.44
C ARG A 109 -15.49 9.29 9.97
N SER A 110 -15.28 7.97 10.01
CA SER A 110 -14.12 7.36 10.64
C SER A 110 -13.81 5.97 10.09
N ALA A 111 -12.54 5.61 10.06
CA ALA A 111 -12.09 4.24 9.84
C ALA A 111 -12.63 3.25 10.90
N GLN A 112 -13.07 3.74 12.07
CA GLN A 112 -13.69 2.92 13.11
C GLN A 112 -14.97 2.25 12.60
N ASP A 113 -15.75 2.91 11.74
CA ASP A 113 -16.98 2.34 11.18
C ASP A 113 -16.70 1.01 10.43
N LEU A 114 -15.58 0.93 9.69
CA LEU A 114 -15.16 -0.31 9.02
C LEU A 114 -14.69 -1.37 10.01
N ILE A 115 -13.97 -0.98 11.06
CA ILE A 115 -13.52 -1.92 12.09
C ILE A 115 -14.74 -2.53 12.78
N ASP A 116 -15.71 -1.72 13.16
CA ASP A 116 -16.94 -2.17 13.79
C ASP A 116 -17.77 -3.06 12.87
N MET A 117 -17.81 -2.75 11.57
CA MET A 117 -18.40 -3.60 10.55
C MET A 117 -17.76 -4.98 10.52
N LEU A 118 -16.43 -5.05 10.44
CA LEU A 118 -15.70 -6.32 10.39
C LEU A 118 -15.92 -7.15 11.65
N LEU A 119 -15.99 -6.51 12.81
CA LEU A 119 -16.30 -7.18 14.09
C LEU A 119 -17.73 -7.74 14.11
N ARG A 120 -18.73 -6.98 13.64
CA ARG A 120 -20.10 -7.47 13.49
C ARG A 120 -20.22 -8.63 12.50
N GLU A 121 -19.49 -8.59 11.38
CA GLU A 121 -19.45 -9.73 10.46
C GLU A 121 -18.83 -10.98 11.11
N CYS A 122 -17.91 -10.83 12.07
CA CYS A 122 -17.40 -11.94 12.87
C CYS A 122 -18.43 -12.47 13.87
N GLU A 123 -19.33 -11.62 14.40
CA GLU A 123 -20.39 -12.01 15.33
C GLU A 123 -21.58 -12.66 14.60
N ALA A 124 -21.76 -12.37 13.33
CA ALA A 124 -22.87 -12.83 12.50
C ALA A 124 -22.77 -14.31 12.08
N GLY A 125 -22.14 -15.17 12.89
CA GLY A 125 -21.94 -16.58 12.61
C GLY A 125 -23.27 -17.25 12.23
N ALA A 126 -23.48 -17.47 10.92
CA ALA A 126 -24.56 -18.28 10.42
C ALA A 126 -24.14 -19.77 10.45
N MET A 127 -25.08 -20.69 10.34
CA MET A 127 -24.80 -22.13 10.24
C MET A 127 -24.03 -22.71 11.44
N GLY A 128 -24.05 -22.04 12.62
CA GLY A 128 -23.41 -22.52 13.85
C GLY A 128 -21.90 -22.27 13.95
N GLY A 129 -21.31 -21.51 13.01
CA GLY A 129 -19.91 -21.12 13.11
C GLY A 129 -19.68 -20.01 14.14
N THR A 130 -18.45 -19.94 14.67
CA THR A 130 -18.08 -18.95 15.71
C THR A 130 -16.74 -18.31 15.42
N VAL A 131 -16.56 -17.06 15.87
CA VAL A 131 -15.24 -16.42 15.92
C VAL A 131 -14.90 -16.11 17.37
N THR A 132 -13.85 -16.73 17.87
CA THR A 132 -13.21 -16.38 19.14
C THR A 132 -11.98 -15.55 18.86
N ARG A 133 -11.71 -14.51 19.66
CA ARG A 133 -10.53 -13.66 19.48
C ARG A 133 -9.68 -13.63 20.75
N TRP A 134 -8.41 -14.02 20.62
CA TRP A 134 -7.39 -13.89 21.64
C TRP A 134 -6.48 -12.69 21.31
N GLN A 135 -6.68 -11.60 22.04
CA GLN A 135 -5.95 -10.35 21.81
C GLN A 135 -5.88 -9.53 23.09
N PRO A 136 -4.67 -9.16 23.60
CA PRO A 136 -3.38 -9.49 23.01
C PRO A 136 -3.00 -10.96 23.23
N CYS A 137 -2.50 -11.65 22.21
CA CYS A 137 -1.99 -13.01 22.30
C CYS A 137 -0.88 -13.24 21.27
N SER A 138 0.30 -13.62 21.74
CA SER A 138 1.45 -13.91 20.88
C SER A 138 1.51 -15.39 20.52
N LEU A 139 1.79 -15.67 19.23
CA LEU A 139 2.20 -16.99 18.80
C LEU A 139 3.67 -17.22 19.21
N VAL A 140 3.94 -18.30 19.91
CA VAL A 140 5.28 -18.70 20.36
C VAL A 140 5.88 -19.73 19.39
N GLY A 141 5.07 -20.71 18.96
CA GLY A 141 5.50 -21.76 18.04
C GLY A 141 4.32 -22.31 17.25
N LEU A 142 4.60 -22.88 16.08
CA LEU A 142 3.63 -23.55 15.23
C LEU A 142 4.26 -24.83 14.68
N THR A 143 3.62 -25.96 14.91
CA THR A 143 4.05 -27.27 14.40
C THR A 143 2.93 -27.92 13.61
N TYR A 144 3.28 -28.81 12.70
CA TYR A 144 2.35 -29.62 11.92
C TYR A 144 2.53 -31.09 12.25
N SER A 145 1.44 -31.86 12.33
CA SER A 145 1.41 -33.29 12.53
C SER A 145 0.44 -33.95 11.57
N ASP A 146 0.81 -35.09 11.00
CA ASP A 146 -0.06 -35.88 10.12
C ASP A 146 -0.90 -36.89 10.89
N ALA A 147 -0.55 -37.16 12.16
CA ALA A 147 -1.18 -38.23 12.95
C ALA A 147 -1.88 -37.70 14.21
N PRO A 148 -3.05 -38.26 14.62
CA PRO A 148 -3.83 -39.30 13.92
C PRO A 148 -4.57 -38.77 12.68
N GLU A 149 -4.77 -37.46 12.59
CA GLU A 149 -5.30 -36.71 11.45
C GLU A 149 -4.44 -35.44 11.25
N PRO A 150 -4.33 -34.92 10.00
CA PRO A 150 -3.54 -33.72 9.74
C PRO A 150 -4.05 -32.51 10.53
N HIS A 151 -3.16 -31.90 11.34
CA HIS A 151 -3.48 -30.74 12.18
C HIS A 151 -2.25 -29.91 12.50
N TYR A 152 -2.50 -28.68 12.95
CA TYR A 152 -1.50 -27.75 13.48
C TYR A 152 -1.64 -27.66 15.00
N VAL A 153 -0.52 -27.56 15.70
CA VAL A 153 -0.45 -27.22 17.11
C VAL A 153 0.28 -25.87 17.24
N ALA A 154 -0.44 -24.88 17.71
CA ALA A 154 0.08 -23.55 18.00
C ALA A 154 0.30 -23.37 19.50
N GLU A 155 1.53 -23.05 19.87
CA GLU A 155 1.86 -22.60 21.22
C GLU A 155 1.69 -21.09 21.29
N THR A 156 0.89 -20.61 22.23
CA THR A 156 0.60 -19.19 22.37
C THR A 156 0.81 -18.72 23.82
N SER A 157 0.87 -17.41 24.03
CA SER A 157 0.96 -16.84 25.37
C SER A 157 -0.27 -17.08 26.25
N GLN A 158 -1.39 -17.59 25.68
CA GLN A 158 -2.61 -17.93 26.40
C GLN A 158 -2.90 -19.43 26.43
N GLY A 159 -1.98 -20.28 25.96
CA GLY A 159 -2.11 -21.73 25.94
C GLY A 159 -1.99 -22.34 24.54
N GLN A 160 -2.18 -23.66 24.48
CA GLN A 160 -2.06 -24.42 23.24
C GLN A 160 -3.39 -24.46 22.47
N VAL A 161 -3.28 -24.34 21.15
CA VAL A 161 -4.39 -24.43 20.20
C VAL A 161 -4.10 -25.53 19.18
N GLN A 162 -5.04 -26.43 18.99
CA GLN A 162 -5.04 -27.38 17.88
C GLN A 162 -6.03 -26.90 16.79
N ALA A 163 -5.56 -26.82 15.55
CA ALA A 163 -6.36 -26.36 14.43
C ALA A 163 -6.19 -27.29 13.21
N LYS A 164 -7.28 -27.51 12.46
CA LYS A 164 -7.23 -28.28 11.21
C LYS A 164 -6.55 -27.49 10.08
N ALA A 165 -6.64 -26.17 10.16
CA ALA A 165 -6.00 -25.26 9.20
C ALA A 165 -5.50 -23.98 9.90
N VAL A 166 -4.46 -23.36 9.32
CA VAL A 166 -3.89 -22.10 9.78
C VAL A 166 -3.86 -21.08 8.65
N VAL A 167 -4.28 -19.87 8.95
CA VAL A 167 -4.23 -18.72 8.04
C VAL A 167 -3.28 -17.68 8.61
N VAL A 168 -2.23 -17.37 7.88
CA VAL A 168 -1.30 -16.29 8.23
C VAL A 168 -1.74 -15.00 7.53
N ALA A 169 -2.27 -14.06 8.34
CA ALA A 169 -2.78 -12.75 7.93
C ALA A 169 -2.03 -11.62 8.66
N SER A 170 -0.74 -11.84 8.92
CA SER A 170 0.10 -10.98 9.77
C SER A 170 0.44 -9.62 9.16
N GLY A 171 0.13 -9.39 7.87
CA GLY A 171 0.57 -8.19 7.14
C GLY A 171 2.07 -8.21 6.84
N GLY A 172 2.61 -7.03 6.50
CA GLY A 172 4.03 -6.81 6.20
C GLY A 172 4.77 -6.13 7.36
N LEU A 173 5.90 -5.47 7.04
CA LEU A 173 6.79 -4.82 8.00
C LEU A 173 6.53 -3.31 8.18
N SER A 174 5.62 -2.74 7.38
CA SER A 174 5.36 -1.30 7.41
C SER A 174 4.74 -0.86 8.73
N ILE A 175 5.20 0.32 9.21
CA ILE A 175 4.76 0.97 10.45
C ILE A 175 4.94 0.06 11.69
N PRO A 176 6.16 -0.31 12.09
CA PRO A 176 6.40 -1.23 13.22
C PRO A 176 5.72 -0.81 14.53
N LYS A 177 5.50 0.50 14.71
CA LYS A 177 4.85 1.07 15.92
C LYS A 177 3.41 0.57 16.15
N ILE A 178 2.75 0.04 15.11
CA ILE A 178 1.39 -0.52 15.21
C ILE A 178 1.37 -2.04 15.25
N GLY A 179 2.49 -2.68 15.57
CA GLY A 179 2.58 -4.12 15.75
C GLY A 179 3.03 -4.91 14.51
N ALA A 180 3.56 -4.27 13.46
CA ALA A 180 4.11 -4.99 12.32
C ALA A 180 5.38 -5.76 12.72
N THR A 181 5.45 -7.05 12.37
CA THR A 181 6.57 -7.95 12.64
C THR A 181 6.84 -8.87 11.45
N ASP A 182 7.97 -9.56 11.47
CA ASP A 182 8.37 -10.55 10.48
C ASP A 182 7.75 -11.94 10.69
N LEU A 183 6.85 -12.12 11.65
CA LEU A 183 6.29 -13.41 12.05
C LEU A 183 5.80 -14.23 10.87
N GLY A 184 5.00 -13.63 9.96
CA GLY A 184 4.49 -14.33 8.79
C GLY A 184 5.60 -14.83 7.85
N TYR A 185 6.65 -14.05 7.69
CA TYR A 185 7.80 -14.42 6.87
C TYR A 185 8.64 -15.54 7.53
N ARG A 186 8.78 -15.51 8.86
CA ARG A 186 9.44 -16.61 9.60
C ARG A 186 8.65 -17.91 9.48
N LEU A 187 7.33 -17.86 9.62
CA LEU A 187 6.47 -19.02 9.43
C LEU A 187 6.55 -19.56 8.00
N ALA A 188 6.52 -18.69 7.00
CA ALA A 188 6.66 -19.08 5.61
C ALA A 188 8.00 -19.81 5.36
N LYS A 189 9.10 -19.27 5.86
CA LYS A 189 10.44 -19.91 5.78
C LYS A 189 10.48 -21.24 6.53
N GLN A 190 9.88 -21.33 7.71
CA GLN A 190 9.81 -22.56 8.51
C GLN A 190 9.14 -23.69 7.74
N PHE A 191 8.09 -23.39 6.97
CA PHE A 191 7.38 -24.38 6.15
C PHE A 191 7.88 -24.45 4.69
N GLY A 192 9.08 -23.95 4.43
CA GLY A 192 9.78 -24.09 3.14
C GLY A 192 9.26 -23.23 2.00
N MET A 193 8.51 -22.14 2.27
CA MET A 193 8.06 -21.23 1.24
C MET A 193 9.20 -20.34 0.76
N ARG A 194 9.22 -20.05 -0.54
CA ARG A 194 10.12 -19.07 -1.15
C ARG A 194 9.69 -17.66 -0.77
N MET A 195 10.65 -16.75 -0.74
CA MET A 195 10.44 -15.34 -0.42
C MET A 195 10.95 -14.46 -1.54
N VAL A 196 10.17 -13.46 -1.89
CA VAL A 196 10.64 -12.26 -2.58
C VAL A 196 11.08 -11.26 -1.51
N GLU A 197 12.29 -10.71 -1.61
CA GLU A 197 12.88 -9.88 -0.57
C GLU A 197 11.97 -8.71 -0.18
N PRO A 198 11.53 -8.62 1.08
CA PRO A 198 10.66 -7.55 1.54
C PRO A 198 11.38 -6.20 1.54
N ARG A 199 10.72 -5.16 1.02
CA ARG A 199 11.24 -3.79 1.01
C ARG A 199 10.13 -2.78 1.29
N PRO A 200 10.47 -1.58 1.85
CA PRO A 200 9.51 -0.51 2.01
C PRO A 200 8.94 -0.08 0.65
N ALA A 201 7.63 0.11 0.57
CA ALA A 201 6.94 0.61 -0.61
C ALA A 201 5.88 1.65 -0.22
N LEU A 202 5.47 2.49 -1.18
CA LEU A 202 4.67 3.67 -0.89
C LEU A 202 5.32 4.47 0.26
N VAL A 203 6.57 4.86 0.06
CA VAL A 203 7.44 5.42 1.10
C VAL A 203 8.12 6.70 0.61
N PRO A 204 8.31 7.73 1.46
CA PRO A 204 9.06 8.93 1.10
C PRO A 204 10.49 8.60 0.70
N LEU A 205 11.00 9.32 -0.31
CA LEU A 205 12.38 9.24 -0.79
C LEU A 205 13.27 10.27 -0.11
N THR A 206 14.47 9.86 0.27
CA THR A 206 15.47 10.72 0.93
C THR A 206 16.64 11.01 0.00
N PHE A 207 17.34 12.11 0.28
CA PHE A 207 18.53 12.53 -0.48
C PHE A 207 19.70 12.79 0.48
N SER A 208 20.92 12.85 -0.04
CA SER A 208 22.06 13.27 0.76
C SER A 208 21.88 14.71 1.24
N ALA A 209 22.46 15.06 2.36
CA ALA A 209 22.35 16.41 2.92
C ALA A 209 22.82 17.48 1.92
N ASN A 210 23.89 17.21 1.17
CA ASN A 210 24.44 18.14 0.19
C ASN A 210 23.49 18.32 -1.01
N ASP A 211 22.91 17.25 -1.53
CA ASP A 211 21.99 17.30 -2.68
C ASP A 211 20.67 17.95 -2.30
N TRP A 212 20.23 17.82 -1.03
CA TRP A 212 18.94 18.30 -0.56
C TRP A 212 18.98 19.72 0.03
N GLN A 213 20.14 20.20 0.47
CA GLN A 213 20.31 21.52 1.08
C GLN A 213 19.65 22.66 0.27
N PRO A 214 19.74 22.72 -1.08
CA PRO A 214 19.10 23.78 -1.86
C PRO A 214 17.56 23.77 -1.82
N TYR A 215 16.96 22.66 -1.44
CA TYR A 215 15.51 22.45 -1.43
C TYR A 215 14.90 22.34 -0.03
N ALA A 216 15.73 22.27 1.01
CA ALA A 216 15.27 22.06 2.39
C ALA A 216 14.29 23.17 2.85
N ALA A 217 14.51 24.40 2.39
CA ALA A 217 13.62 25.53 2.66
C ALA A 217 12.22 25.40 2.03
N LEU A 218 12.00 24.47 1.10
CA LEU A 218 10.71 24.21 0.47
C LEU A 218 9.84 23.25 1.29
N ALA A 219 10.33 22.70 2.39
CA ALA A 219 9.59 21.77 3.22
C ALA A 219 8.18 22.29 3.56
N GLY A 220 7.18 21.38 3.45
CA GLY A 220 5.77 21.68 3.62
C GLY A 220 5.04 22.17 2.34
N LEU A 221 5.75 22.47 1.25
CA LEU A 221 5.10 22.81 -0.02
C LEU A 221 4.66 21.55 -0.76
N SER A 222 3.46 21.62 -1.33
CA SER A 222 2.90 20.61 -2.24
C SER A 222 2.51 21.24 -3.56
N LEU A 223 2.70 20.50 -4.66
CA LEU A 223 2.29 20.91 -6.00
C LEU A 223 2.08 19.70 -6.92
N PRO A 224 1.19 19.78 -7.92
CA PRO A 224 1.01 18.73 -8.92
C PRO A 224 2.26 18.61 -9.81
N VAL A 225 2.68 17.37 -10.07
CA VAL A 225 3.86 17.08 -10.90
C VAL A 225 3.62 15.83 -11.76
N ALA A 226 4.38 15.69 -12.84
CA ALA A 226 4.61 14.38 -13.46
C ALA A 226 5.95 13.83 -12.99
N MET A 227 5.94 12.61 -12.43
CA MET A 227 7.13 11.98 -11.87
C MET A 227 7.37 10.63 -12.54
N GLN A 228 8.63 10.34 -12.87
CA GLN A 228 9.01 9.15 -13.62
C GLN A 228 10.22 8.44 -13.02
N THR A 229 10.25 7.12 -13.15
CA THR A 229 11.44 6.29 -12.89
C THR A 229 11.52 5.13 -13.88
N GLY A 230 12.67 4.47 -13.92
CA GLY A 230 12.94 3.36 -14.84
C GLY A 230 13.67 3.82 -16.10
N GLU A 231 14.35 2.85 -16.72
CA GLU A 231 15.13 3.01 -17.96
C GLU A 231 14.38 2.36 -19.14
N GLY A 232 14.58 2.87 -20.36
CA GLY A 232 14.06 2.27 -21.59
C GLY A 232 12.84 2.99 -22.17
N LYS A 233 12.14 2.30 -23.08
CA LYS A 233 11.08 2.92 -23.92
C LYS A 233 9.77 3.21 -23.19
N LYS A 234 9.56 2.66 -21.99
CA LYS A 234 8.32 2.84 -21.21
C LYS A 234 8.67 3.05 -19.73
N PRO A 235 9.12 4.25 -19.33
CA PRO A 235 9.29 4.57 -17.92
C PRO A 235 7.93 4.52 -17.20
N ILE A 236 7.93 4.16 -15.91
CA ILE A 236 6.75 4.30 -15.07
C ILE A 236 6.57 5.76 -14.72
N SER A 237 5.36 6.28 -14.88
CA SER A 237 5.02 7.67 -14.65
C SER A 237 3.74 7.82 -13.83
N PHE A 238 3.74 8.82 -12.91
CA PHE A 238 2.58 9.21 -12.14
C PHE A 238 2.41 10.73 -12.18
N ASN A 239 1.16 11.15 -12.42
CA ASN A 239 0.74 12.56 -12.37
C ASN A 239 -0.08 12.75 -11.10
N GLU A 240 0.56 13.23 -10.03
CA GLU A 240 0.03 13.38 -8.68
C GLU A 240 0.74 14.52 -7.95
N ASP A 241 0.26 14.82 -6.74
CA ASP A 241 0.92 15.81 -5.89
C ASP A 241 2.25 15.30 -5.33
N LEU A 242 3.26 16.17 -5.40
CA LEU A 242 4.53 16.10 -4.70
C LEU A 242 4.44 16.88 -3.39
N LEU A 243 5.11 16.42 -2.35
CA LEU A 243 5.34 17.14 -1.10
C LEU A 243 6.84 17.24 -0.81
N PHE A 244 7.36 18.44 -0.66
CA PHE A 244 8.71 18.68 -0.15
C PHE A 244 8.75 18.43 1.36
N THR A 245 9.78 17.72 1.82
CA THR A 245 10.05 17.48 3.24
C THR A 245 11.43 17.98 3.62
N HIS A 246 11.76 17.97 4.92
CA HIS A 246 13.10 18.38 5.39
C HIS A 246 14.23 17.47 4.90
N ARG A 247 13.94 16.22 4.51
CA ARG A 247 14.95 15.21 4.13
C ARG A 247 14.82 14.73 2.69
N GLY A 248 13.79 15.16 1.98
CA GLY A 248 13.54 14.68 0.64
C GLY A 248 12.12 14.94 0.17
N LEU A 249 11.57 13.99 -0.54
CA LEU A 249 10.29 14.09 -1.22
C LEU A 249 9.30 13.07 -0.68
N SER A 250 8.04 13.47 -0.62
CA SER A 250 6.88 12.68 -0.24
C SER A 250 5.67 13.09 -1.09
N GLY A 251 4.48 12.72 -0.67
CA GLY A 251 3.23 12.97 -1.42
C GLY A 251 2.91 11.83 -2.39
N PRO A 252 1.68 11.79 -2.92
CA PRO A 252 1.20 10.68 -3.74
C PRO A 252 2.12 10.29 -4.89
N ALA A 253 2.66 11.25 -5.67
CA ALA A 253 3.57 10.99 -6.78
C ALA A 253 4.82 10.22 -6.33
N VAL A 254 5.40 10.63 -5.20
CA VAL A 254 6.62 10.03 -4.66
C VAL A 254 6.34 8.66 -4.07
N LEU A 255 5.24 8.51 -3.31
CA LEU A 255 4.85 7.24 -2.73
C LEU A 255 4.64 6.19 -3.84
N GLN A 256 3.94 6.54 -4.92
CA GLN A 256 3.75 5.66 -6.07
C GLN A 256 5.09 5.26 -6.73
N ILE A 257 5.93 6.26 -7.05
CA ILE A 257 7.23 6.02 -7.71
C ILE A 257 8.16 5.17 -6.83
N SER A 258 8.14 5.34 -5.50
CA SER A 258 9.01 4.60 -4.59
C SER A 258 8.83 3.09 -4.68
N SER A 259 7.64 2.62 -5.05
CA SER A 259 7.36 1.19 -5.24
C SER A 259 8.08 0.60 -6.47
N TYR A 260 8.47 1.43 -7.43
CA TYR A 260 9.18 1.06 -8.65
C TYR A 260 10.66 1.47 -8.66
N TRP A 261 11.01 2.47 -7.83
CA TRP A 261 12.37 2.98 -7.76
C TRP A 261 13.35 1.92 -7.25
N GLN A 262 14.52 1.88 -7.86
CA GLN A 262 15.64 1.03 -7.47
C GLN A 262 16.80 1.89 -6.95
N THR A 263 17.47 1.43 -5.90
CA THR A 263 18.61 2.13 -5.30
C THR A 263 19.67 2.48 -6.34
N GLY A 264 20.13 3.73 -6.30
CA GLY A 264 21.12 4.25 -7.25
C GLY A 264 20.57 4.70 -8.60
N LYS A 265 19.27 4.52 -8.87
CA LYS A 265 18.65 4.99 -10.11
C LYS A 265 18.03 6.38 -9.93
N PRO A 266 18.06 7.23 -10.98
CA PRO A 266 17.46 8.55 -10.92
C PRO A 266 15.92 8.48 -10.98
N ILE A 267 15.31 9.51 -10.41
CA ILE A 267 13.93 9.90 -10.65
C ILE A 267 13.92 11.18 -11.48
N ARG A 268 12.91 11.37 -12.31
CA ARG A 268 12.72 12.57 -13.13
C ARG A 268 11.38 13.21 -12.79
N LEU A 269 11.39 14.52 -12.65
CA LEU A 269 10.22 15.31 -12.28
C LEU A 269 9.97 16.41 -13.32
N ASN A 270 8.73 16.56 -13.71
CA ASN A 270 8.21 17.75 -14.39
C ASN A 270 7.31 18.50 -13.41
N LEU A 271 7.76 19.69 -12.97
CA LEU A 271 7.02 20.51 -12.00
C LEU A 271 5.90 21.32 -12.65
N LEU A 272 5.78 21.29 -13.97
CA LEU A 272 4.76 22.01 -14.77
C LEU A 272 4.32 21.11 -15.95
N PRO A 273 3.67 19.97 -15.68
CA PRO A 273 3.39 18.96 -16.71
C PRO A 273 2.46 19.44 -17.82
N ASP A 274 1.56 20.39 -17.51
CA ASP A 274 0.52 20.86 -18.45
C ASP A 274 0.94 22.13 -19.23
N LEU A 275 2.20 22.57 -19.10
CA LEU A 275 2.69 23.81 -19.69
C LEU A 275 3.93 23.59 -20.56
N ASN A 276 3.97 24.19 -21.74
CA ASN A 276 5.24 24.37 -22.47
C ASN A 276 5.91 25.65 -21.94
N LEU A 277 6.68 25.50 -20.84
CA LEU A 277 7.24 26.64 -20.11
C LEU A 277 8.18 27.49 -20.97
N ALA A 278 9.06 26.87 -21.76
CA ALA A 278 9.99 27.60 -22.62
C ALA A 278 9.28 28.52 -23.61
N HIS A 279 8.32 27.96 -24.33
CA HIS A 279 7.50 28.76 -25.30
C HIS A 279 6.75 29.88 -24.58
N THR A 280 6.14 29.59 -23.44
CA THR A 280 5.36 30.55 -22.66
C THR A 280 6.23 31.73 -22.20
N LEU A 281 7.43 31.44 -21.66
CA LEU A 281 8.35 32.49 -21.18
C LEU A 281 8.88 33.35 -22.34
N ILE A 282 9.27 32.73 -23.46
CA ILE A 282 9.78 33.46 -24.63
C ILE A 282 8.68 34.37 -25.21
N SER A 283 7.46 33.88 -25.35
CA SER A 283 6.32 34.67 -25.84
C SER A 283 5.95 35.85 -24.93
N ALA A 284 6.11 35.64 -23.61
CA ALA A 284 5.80 36.69 -22.62
C ALA A 284 6.84 37.84 -22.55
N LYS A 285 8.03 37.70 -23.15
CA LYS A 285 9.08 38.75 -23.13
C LYS A 285 8.63 40.09 -23.67
N GLN A 286 7.75 40.07 -24.66
CA GLN A 286 7.27 41.31 -25.30
C GLN A 286 6.23 42.07 -24.48
N SER A 287 5.56 41.40 -23.56
CA SER A 287 4.42 41.92 -22.79
C SER A 287 4.67 42.08 -21.29
N SER A 288 5.74 41.55 -20.75
CA SER A 288 6.00 41.54 -19.31
C SER A 288 7.39 42.11 -18.97
N LYS A 289 7.41 43.04 -17.99
CA LYS A 289 8.65 43.61 -17.41
C LYS A 289 8.99 42.97 -16.05
N LYS A 290 8.24 41.91 -15.63
CA LYS A 290 8.47 41.22 -14.34
C LYS A 290 9.82 40.50 -14.32
N ASN A 291 10.38 40.29 -13.12
CA ASN A 291 11.50 39.39 -12.97
C ASN A 291 11.03 37.93 -13.15
N LEU A 292 11.95 37.01 -13.38
CA LEU A 292 11.61 35.61 -13.67
C LEU A 292 10.89 34.92 -12.51
N ALA A 293 11.28 35.17 -11.27
CA ALA A 293 10.61 34.59 -10.10
C ALA A 293 9.13 34.97 -10.03
N ASN A 294 8.83 36.27 -10.20
CA ASN A 294 7.45 36.79 -10.24
C ASN A 294 6.66 36.27 -11.46
N THR A 295 7.33 36.00 -12.57
CA THR A 295 6.70 35.41 -13.75
C THR A 295 6.34 33.95 -13.48
N LEU A 296 7.26 33.15 -12.93
CA LEU A 296 7.04 31.75 -12.59
C LEU A 296 5.98 31.55 -11.49
N SER A 297 5.83 32.54 -10.59
CA SER A 297 4.81 32.50 -9.53
C SER A 297 3.36 32.51 -10.03
N ALA A 298 3.15 32.71 -11.35
CA ALA A 298 1.84 32.50 -11.98
C ALA A 298 1.44 31.00 -12.03
N TRP A 299 2.41 30.09 -11.99
CA TRP A 299 2.20 28.64 -12.14
C TRP A 299 2.79 27.81 -11.00
N LEU A 300 3.77 28.35 -10.27
CA LEU A 300 4.46 27.68 -9.17
C LEU A 300 4.27 28.45 -7.86
N PRO A 301 4.29 27.78 -6.71
CA PRO A 301 4.43 28.47 -5.43
C PRO A 301 5.64 29.40 -5.44
N SER A 302 5.49 30.64 -4.94
CA SER A 302 6.54 31.67 -5.01
C SER A 302 7.88 31.18 -4.44
N ARG A 303 7.86 30.43 -3.32
CA ARG A 303 9.08 29.83 -2.74
C ARG A 303 9.79 28.86 -3.70
N VAL A 304 9.07 28.13 -4.55
CA VAL A 304 9.69 27.26 -5.57
C VAL A 304 10.28 28.13 -6.69
N ALA A 305 9.56 29.15 -7.16
CA ALA A 305 10.04 30.06 -8.18
C ALA A 305 11.34 30.78 -7.74
N ASP A 306 11.37 31.27 -6.49
CA ASP A 306 12.53 31.94 -5.89
C ASP A 306 13.72 30.95 -5.77
N ALA A 307 13.50 29.74 -5.24
CA ALA A 307 14.55 28.75 -5.10
C ALA A 307 15.17 28.33 -6.43
N TRP A 308 14.35 28.22 -7.51
CA TRP A 308 14.88 27.88 -8.83
C TRP A 308 15.65 29.04 -9.48
N THR A 309 15.11 30.22 -9.45
CA THR A 309 15.75 31.39 -10.07
C THR A 309 17.04 31.79 -9.34
N ALA A 310 17.16 31.55 -8.03
CA ALA A 310 18.37 31.79 -7.25
C ALA A 310 19.56 30.90 -7.66
N ARG A 311 19.33 29.78 -8.34
CA ARG A 311 20.37 28.79 -8.70
C ARG A 311 21.38 29.29 -9.73
N GLN A 312 21.00 30.28 -10.58
CA GLN A 312 21.87 30.84 -11.61
C GLN A 312 21.66 32.36 -11.74
N ALA A 313 22.73 33.10 -11.78
CA ALA A 313 22.69 34.57 -11.87
C ALA A 313 21.90 35.09 -13.09
N GLN A 314 21.95 34.36 -14.22
CA GLN A 314 21.19 34.70 -15.42
C GLN A 314 19.66 34.59 -15.26
N TRP A 315 19.16 33.84 -14.27
CA TRP A 315 17.75 33.69 -13.95
C TRP A 315 17.23 34.71 -12.92
N GLN A 316 18.11 35.53 -12.36
CA GLN A 316 17.74 36.60 -11.41
C GLN A 316 17.40 37.94 -12.10
N ARG A 317 17.41 37.94 -13.42
CA ARG A 317 17.13 39.11 -14.27
C ARG A 317 15.64 39.30 -14.53
N SER A 318 15.29 40.42 -15.13
CA SER A 318 13.94 40.63 -15.69
C SER A 318 13.71 39.68 -16.88
N LEU A 319 12.45 39.36 -17.16
CA LEU A 319 12.11 38.47 -18.27
C LEU A 319 12.64 39.03 -19.64
N PRO A 320 12.47 40.33 -19.99
CA PRO A 320 13.02 40.89 -21.24
C PRO A 320 14.55 40.78 -21.34
N ASP A 321 15.28 40.92 -20.22
CA ASP A 321 16.74 40.94 -20.19
C ASP A 321 17.37 39.53 -20.17
N THR A 322 16.53 38.50 -20.13
CA THR A 322 17.02 37.11 -20.14
C THR A 322 17.02 36.56 -21.56
N SER A 323 18.13 35.95 -21.98
CA SER A 323 18.23 35.34 -23.31
C SER A 323 17.27 34.14 -23.47
N ASP A 324 16.81 33.87 -24.71
CA ASP A 324 15.95 32.72 -24.98
C ASP A 324 16.62 31.40 -24.59
N LYS A 325 17.94 31.29 -24.80
CA LYS A 325 18.73 30.14 -24.33
C LYS A 325 18.66 29.97 -22.83
N ALA A 326 18.73 31.05 -22.06
CA ALA A 326 18.63 30.98 -20.59
C ALA A 326 17.22 30.63 -20.13
N LEU A 327 16.18 31.08 -20.85
CA LEU A 327 14.79 30.73 -20.60
C LEU A 327 14.54 29.24 -20.90
N GLN A 328 15.10 28.72 -22.00
CA GLN A 328 15.04 27.29 -22.30
C GLN A 328 15.72 26.43 -21.22
N GLN A 329 16.91 26.83 -20.77
CA GLN A 329 17.60 26.15 -19.68
C GLN A 329 16.82 26.16 -18.37
N LEU A 330 16.16 27.27 -18.04
CA LEU A 330 15.28 27.36 -16.87
C LEU A 330 14.09 26.40 -17.00
N ALA A 331 13.43 26.41 -18.14
CA ALA A 331 12.32 25.50 -18.43
C ALA A 331 12.75 24.04 -18.34
N ASP A 332 13.88 23.66 -18.94
CA ASP A 332 14.41 22.30 -18.86
C ASP A 332 14.73 21.90 -17.43
N SER A 333 15.26 22.81 -16.61
CA SER A 333 15.58 22.52 -15.20
C SER A 333 14.36 22.29 -14.33
N LEU A 334 13.19 22.82 -14.70
CA LEU A 334 11.91 22.65 -14.02
C LEU A 334 11.11 21.46 -14.57
N GLN A 335 11.17 21.22 -15.87
CA GLN A 335 10.37 20.19 -16.55
C GLN A 335 11.11 18.88 -16.74
N ASN A 336 12.43 18.86 -16.58
CA ASN A 336 13.29 17.68 -16.65
C ASN A 336 14.20 17.57 -15.41
N TRP A 337 13.68 17.95 -14.24
CA TRP A 337 14.44 17.88 -13.00
C TRP A 337 14.77 16.43 -12.64
N SER A 338 16.05 16.07 -12.69
CA SER A 338 16.54 14.73 -12.40
C SER A 338 17.32 14.71 -11.10
N MET A 339 17.02 13.75 -10.22
CA MET A 339 17.71 13.54 -8.95
C MET A 339 17.85 12.03 -8.67
N THR A 340 18.92 11.67 -7.96
CA THR A 340 19.11 10.29 -7.50
C THR A 340 18.89 10.24 -5.98
N PRO A 341 17.80 9.61 -5.51
CA PRO A 341 17.58 9.43 -4.09
C PRO A 341 18.70 8.60 -3.45
N SER A 342 19.11 8.96 -2.23
CA SER A 342 20.06 8.18 -1.43
C SER A 342 19.42 7.01 -0.71
N GLY A 343 18.08 7.01 -0.58
CA GLY A 343 17.33 5.98 0.12
C GLY A 343 15.86 6.34 0.31
N THR A 344 15.24 5.70 1.30
CA THR A 344 13.85 5.93 1.71
C THR A 344 13.77 6.22 3.21
N GLU A 345 12.62 6.70 3.70
CA GLU A 345 12.35 6.82 5.15
C GLU A 345 12.12 5.46 5.84
N GLY A 346 12.28 4.34 5.12
CA GLY A 346 12.20 2.98 5.64
C GLY A 346 10.79 2.56 6.07
N TYR A 347 10.70 1.39 6.71
CA TYR A 347 9.44 0.81 7.15
C TYR A 347 8.67 1.69 8.13
N ALA A 348 9.33 2.56 8.87
CA ALA A 348 8.68 3.48 9.82
C ALA A 348 7.71 4.45 9.15
N LYS A 349 7.90 4.75 7.86
CA LYS A 349 7.11 5.69 7.06
C LYS A 349 6.50 5.06 5.80
N ALA A 350 6.80 3.80 5.52
CA ALA A 350 6.20 3.09 4.41
C ALA A 350 4.73 2.79 4.69
N GLU A 351 3.86 3.04 3.72
CA GLU A 351 2.45 2.65 3.81
C GLU A 351 2.30 1.12 3.75
N VAL A 352 3.10 0.46 2.93
CA VAL A 352 3.05 -0.99 2.70
C VAL A 352 4.45 -1.58 2.53
N THR A 353 4.51 -2.91 2.54
CA THR A 353 5.69 -3.71 2.21
C THR A 353 5.52 -4.31 0.83
N ALA A 354 6.46 -4.11 -0.07
CA ALA A 354 6.58 -4.85 -1.32
C ALA A 354 7.47 -6.09 -1.10
N GLY A 355 7.27 -7.13 -1.90
CA GLY A 355 7.85 -8.45 -1.65
C GLY A 355 7.01 -9.25 -0.64
N GLY A 356 7.53 -10.34 -0.17
CA GLY A 356 6.84 -11.26 0.72
C GLY A 356 6.88 -12.70 0.22
N ILE A 357 5.85 -13.47 0.53
CA ILE A 357 5.77 -14.88 0.14
C ILE A 357 5.58 -14.98 -1.37
N ASP A 358 6.45 -15.74 -2.00
CA ASP A 358 6.43 -15.96 -3.44
C ASP A 358 5.16 -16.70 -3.87
N THR A 359 4.41 -16.08 -4.78
CA THR A 359 3.12 -16.60 -5.28
C THR A 359 3.21 -17.94 -5.99
N ARG A 360 4.42 -18.35 -6.43
CA ARG A 360 4.64 -19.69 -7.01
C ARG A 360 4.45 -20.84 -6.01
N ASP A 361 4.47 -20.54 -4.71
CA ASP A 361 4.25 -21.51 -3.64
C ASP A 361 2.83 -21.48 -3.09
N LEU A 362 1.95 -20.68 -3.68
CA LEU A 362 0.56 -20.51 -3.28
C LEU A 362 -0.41 -20.85 -4.42
N SER A 363 -1.58 -21.37 -4.07
CA SER A 363 -2.69 -21.53 -4.99
C SER A 363 -3.40 -20.17 -5.20
N GLN A 364 -3.47 -19.69 -6.43
CA GLN A 364 -4.18 -18.44 -6.74
C GLN A 364 -5.71 -18.55 -6.51
N GLN A 365 -6.24 -19.77 -6.38
CA GLN A 365 -7.67 -19.98 -6.16
C GLN A 365 -8.02 -20.04 -4.68
N THR A 366 -7.14 -20.62 -3.86
CA THR A 366 -7.42 -20.93 -2.46
C THR A 366 -6.57 -20.18 -1.48
N MET A 367 -5.49 -19.56 -1.90
CA MET A 367 -4.42 -18.98 -1.04
C MET A 367 -3.70 -20.05 -0.20
N GLU A 368 -3.95 -21.34 -0.41
CA GLU A 368 -3.26 -22.44 0.26
C GLU A 368 -1.82 -22.56 -0.25
N SER A 369 -0.90 -22.81 0.67
CA SER A 369 0.50 -23.03 0.36
C SER A 369 0.77 -24.48 -0.03
N LYS A 370 2.03 -24.81 -0.36
CA LYS A 370 2.49 -26.19 -0.56
C LYS A 370 2.31 -27.06 0.68
N GLN A 371 2.33 -26.45 1.87
CA GLN A 371 2.04 -27.14 3.12
C GLN A 371 0.53 -27.26 3.28
N PRO A 372 -0.04 -28.49 3.30
CA PRO A 372 -1.48 -28.69 3.38
C PRO A 372 -2.10 -28.02 4.62
N GLY A 373 -3.19 -27.27 4.43
CA GLY A 373 -3.88 -26.57 5.51
C GLY A 373 -3.22 -25.28 5.97
N LEU A 374 -2.12 -24.84 5.35
CA LEU A 374 -1.48 -23.55 5.65
C LEU A 374 -1.76 -22.54 4.54
N TYR A 375 -2.36 -21.42 4.92
CA TYR A 375 -2.80 -20.37 4.00
C TYR A 375 -2.09 -19.05 4.32
N PHE A 376 -1.88 -18.22 3.30
CA PHE A 376 -1.31 -16.88 3.45
C PHE A 376 -2.18 -15.87 2.68
N ILE A 377 -2.58 -14.77 3.36
CA ILE A 377 -3.50 -13.77 2.80
C ILE A 377 -3.05 -12.34 3.12
N GLY A 378 -3.46 -11.41 2.27
CA GLY A 378 -3.15 -9.99 2.43
C GLY A 378 -1.70 -9.65 2.12
N GLU A 379 -1.17 -8.65 2.81
CA GLU A 379 0.12 -8.01 2.51
C GLU A 379 1.34 -8.91 2.76
N VAL A 380 1.21 -10.01 3.47
CA VAL A 380 2.30 -10.97 3.67
C VAL A 380 2.70 -11.69 2.36
N VAL A 381 1.81 -11.73 1.37
CA VAL A 381 2.02 -12.29 0.02
C VAL A 381 2.63 -11.23 -0.89
N ASP A 382 3.52 -11.64 -1.81
CA ASP A 382 4.13 -10.76 -2.80
C ASP A 382 3.11 -10.24 -3.85
N ILE A 383 2.16 -9.44 -3.37
CA ILE A 383 1.19 -8.66 -4.15
C ILE A 383 1.05 -7.29 -3.48
N THR A 384 1.53 -6.26 -4.15
CA THR A 384 1.54 -4.89 -3.63
C THR A 384 0.73 -3.98 -4.54
N GLY A 385 -0.30 -3.37 -4.02
CA GLY A 385 -1.15 -2.43 -4.76
C GLY A 385 -0.60 -1.00 -4.75
N TRP A 386 -1.03 -0.20 -5.71
CA TRP A 386 -0.81 1.23 -5.73
C TRP A 386 -1.44 1.92 -4.52
N LEU A 387 -1.07 3.19 -4.31
CA LEU A 387 -1.75 4.06 -3.36
C LEU A 387 -3.20 4.28 -3.81
N GLY A 388 -4.16 4.14 -2.88
CA GLY A 388 -5.55 4.46 -3.22
C GLY A 388 -6.54 3.31 -3.08
N GLY A 389 -6.40 2.45 -2.07
CA GLY A 389 -7.37 1.41 -1.72
C GLY A 389 -7.07 0.02 -2.31
N TYR A 390 -6.09 -0.08 -3.21
CA TYR A 390 -5.73 -1.34 -3.87
C TYR A 390 -5.26 -2.42 -2.90
N ASN A 391 -4.41 -2.06 -1.92
CA ASN A 391 -3.90 -2.99 -0.91
C ASN A 391 -4.99 -3.54 0.01
N PHE A 392 -5.98 -2.71 0.35
CA PHE A 392 -7.14 -3.19 1.09
C PHE A 392 -8.00 -4.11 0.24
N GLN A 393 -8.24 -3.79 -1.03
CA GLN A 393 -9.00 -4.69 -1.90
C GLN A 393 -8.30 -6.05 -2.07
N TRP A 394 -6.97 -6.09 -2.14
CA TRP A 394 -6.23 -7.35 -2.12
C TRP A 394 -6.44 -8.11 -0.81
N ALA A 395 -6.45 -7.41 0.33
CA ALA A 395 -6.71 -8.03 1.63
C ALA A 395 -8.11 -8.66 1.67
N TRP A 396 -9.15 -7.97 1.18
CA TRP A 396 -10.51 -8.49 1.11
C TRP A 396 -10.62 -9.68 0.16
N ALA A 397 -10.10 -9.56 -1.04
CA ALA A 397 -10.21 -10.58 -2.08
C ALA A 397 -9.46 -11.88 -1.71
N SER A 398 -8.24 -11.79 -1.20
CA SER A 398 -7.47 -12.95 -0.76
C SER A 398 -8.09 -13.63 0.46
N ALA A 399 -8.62 -12.84 1.40
CA ALA A 399 -9.33 -13.36 2.57
C ALA A 399 -10.61 -14.10 2.21
N HIS A 400 -11.42 -13.54 1.30
CA HIS A 400 -12.62 -14.19 0.80
C HIS A 400 -12.30 -15.52 0.09
N ALA A 401 -11.28 -15.52 -0.78
CA ALA A 401 -10.84 -16.72 -1.49
C ALA A 401 -10.41 -17.83 -0.52
N CYS A 402 -9.64 -17.48 0.51
CA CYS A 402 -9.18 -18.38 1.55
C CYS A 402 -10.37 -18.95 2.37
N ALA A 403 -11.25 -18.09 2.87
CA ALA A 403 -12.40 -18.52 3.68
C ALA A 403 -13.34 -19.48 2.94
N LYS A 404 -13.61 -19.23 1.66
CA LYS A 404 -14.41 -20.14 0.82
C LYS A 404 -13.72 -21.49 0.60
N ALA A 405 -12.41 -21.49 0.41
CA ALA A 405 -11.62 -22.72 0.27
C ALA A 405 -11.60 -23.54 1.57
N LEU A 406 -11.43 -22.87 2.71
CA LEU A 406 -11.51 -23.49 4.04
C LEU A 406 -12.86 -24.17 4.28
N ALA A 407 -13.96 -23.50 3.96
CA ALA A 407 -15.29 -24.05 4.10
C ALA A 407 -15.48 -25.31 3.21
N ALA A 408 -15.08 -25.24 1.95
CA ALA A 408 -15.18 -26.37 1.01
C ALA A 408 -14.33 -27.57 1.47
N ARG A 409 -13.17 -27.33 2.11
CA ARG A 409 -12.29 -28.39 2.61
C ARG A 409 -12.77 -29.02 3.91
N LEU A 410 -13.21 -28.20 4.89
CA LEU A 410 -13.46 -28.65 6.26
C LEU A 410 -14.92 -29.01 6.53
N LYS A 411 -15.84 -28.56 5.69
CA LYS A 411 -17.27 -28.92 5.69
C LYS A 411 -17.73 -29.19 4.27
N PRO A 412 -17.27 -30.28 3.64
CA PRO A 412 -17.83 -30.70 2.36
C PRO A 412 -19.32 -30.95 2.53
N LEU A 413 -20.12 -30.47 1.53
CA LEU A 413 -21.58 -30.64 1.46
C LEU A 413 -21.97 -32.11 1.44
#